data_11f324fc93bb93dd77ad3e1dedd77064
#
_entry.id   11f324fc93bb93dd77ad3e1dedd77064
#
_cell.length_a   1.000
_cell.length_b   1.000
_cell.length_c   1.000
_cell.angle_alpha   90.00
_cell.angle_beta   90.00
_cell.angle_gamma   90.00
#
_symmetry.space_group_name_H-M   'P 1'
#
loop_
_entity.id
_entity.type
_entity.pdbx_description
1 polymer ?
#
loop_
_entity_poly.entity_id
_entity_poly.type
_entity_poly.pdbx_seq_one_letter_code
_entity_poly.pdbx_strand_id
1 'polypeptide(L)'
;MSTIMGNCILFSGGTFMIDFSKLGKQSQSSSIEPRDIFMALPEKSEYYEYPRDVQSEVWKQWFESRDNKNTIIKMNTGSGKTVVGLTILQSCLAEGKGPAVYVVPDTYLIKQVCNEAKKLGVKTTQDEDDYDFIMKRAILVINIHKLINGKSVFGMRRSNNVEIGSALIDDAHACIETIGSQFMVKIPSTNDAYNEIEELFDSTLKTYSEQKYQEIVKQHDPYSTMLIPFWSWQE
;
A
#
# COMPACT_ATOMS: atom_id res chain seq x y z
N MET A 1 37.87 -31.26 -26.32
CA MET A 1 37.86 -29.99 -27.07
C MET A 1 36.52 -29.90 -27.78
N SER A 2 35.55 -29.26 -27.17
CA SER A 2 34.16 -29.20 -27.67
C SER A 2 34.02 -27.94 -28.54
N THR A 3 33.81 -28.15 -29.81
CA THR A 3 33.56 -27.08 -30.78
C THR A 3 32.07 -26.77 -30.75
N ILE A 4 31.69 -25.59 -30.31
CA ILE A 4 30.34 -25.07 -30.43
C ILE A 4 30.16 -24.55 -31.83
N MET A 5 29.40 -25.26 -32.68
CA MET A 5 28.85 -24.73 -33.90
C MET A 5 27.33 -24.74 -33.76
N GLY A 6 26.74 -23.55 -33.78
CA GLY A 6 25.34 -23.25 -34.06
C GLY A 6 24.31 -24.15 -33.35
N ASN A 7 23.60 -23.62 -32.41
CA ASN A 7 22.27 -23.97 -31.83
C ASN A 7 21.79 -25.46 -31.81
N CYS A 8 22.66 -26.46 -31.84
CA CYS A 8 22.31 -27.86 -31.67
C CYS A 8 23.16 -28.53 -30.61
N ILE A 9 22.53 -29.10 -29.57
CA ILE A 9 23.14 -29.99 -28.62
C ILE A 9 22.76 -31.42 -29.01
N LEU A 10 23.76 -32.23 -29.43
CA LEU A 10 23.58 -33.65 -29.76
C LEU A 10 23.81 -34.49 -28.54
N PHE A 11 22.80 -35.24 -28.09
CA PHE A 11 22.93 -36.35 -27.15
C PHE A 11 22.86 -37.66 -27.93
N SER A 12 23.73 -38.64 -27.58
CA SER A 12 23.76 -39.97 -28.19
C SER A 12 22.43 -40.70 -27.89
N GLY A 13 21.58 -40.84 -28.94
CA GLY A 13 20.37 -41.63 -28.85
C GLY A 13 19.09 -41.01 -29.39
N GLY A 14 19.10 -39.79 -29.86
CA GLY A 14 17.92 -39.15 -30.46
C GLY A 14 18.11 -37.68 -30.71
N THR A 15 17.73 -37.23 -31.89
CA THR A 15 17.75 -35.79 -32.23
C THR A 15 16.50 -35.14 -31.67
N PHE A 16 16.62 -34.48 -30.53
CA PHE A 16 15.58 -33.57 -30.05
C PHE A 16 15.86 -32.18 -30.60
N MET A 17 15.07 -31.73 -31.57
CA MET A 17 15.05 -30.33 -31.97
C MET A 17 14.22 -29.55 -30.97
N ILE A 18 14.87 -28.80 -30.10
CA ILE A 18 14.22 -27.80 -29.28
C ILE A 18 14.01 -26.56 -30.15
N ASP A 19 12.77 -26.27 -30.48
CA ASP A 19 12.39 -25.06 -31.22
C ASP A 19 12.49 -23.84 -30.27
N PHE A 20 13.63 -23.16 -30.32
CA PHE A 20 13.90 -21.95 -29.55
C PHE A 20 13.02 -20.75 -29.93
N SER A 21 12.29 -20.82 -31.05
CA SER A 21 11.35 -19.76 -31.45
C SER A 21 10.14 -19.64 -30.52
N LYS A 22 9.83 -20.71 -29.78
CA LYS A 22 8.79 -20.74 -28.74
C LYS A 22 9.25 -20.27 -27.36
N LEU A 23 10.54 -20.20 -27.11
CA LEU A 23 11.13 -19.64 -25.87
C LEU A 23 11.25 -18.11 -25.89
N GLY A 24 10.99 -17.50 -27.04
CA GLY A 24 11.20 -16.06 -27.27
C GLY A 24 10.01 -15.13 -27.00
N LYS A 25 8.97 -15.54 -26.26
CA LYS A 25 7.81 -14.66 -25.98
C LYS A 25 7.46 -14.49 -24.50
N GLN A 26 8.43 -14.55 -23.63
CA GLN A 26 8.35 -13.84 -22.36
C GLN A 26 9.39 -12.72 -22.35
N SER A 27 9.22 -11.73 -23.22
CA SER A 27 9.80 -10.44 -22.97
C SER A 27 8.98 -9.84 -21.81
N GLN A 28 9.44 -10.05 -20.57
CA GLN A 28 9.11 -9.10 -19.52
C GLN A 28 9.41 -7.73 -20.14
N SER A 29 8.41 -6.88 -20.23
CA SER A 29 8.57 -5.50 -20.66
C SER A 29 9.76 -4.92 -19.91
N SER A 30 10.80 -4.52 -20.60
CA SER A 30 11.94 -3.83 -20.01
C SER A 30 11.55 -2.40 -19.59
N SER A 31 10.34 -1.98 -19.89
CA SER A 31 9.81 -0.66 -19.55
C SER A 31 9.40 -0.60 -18.09
N ILE A 32 9.76 0.50 -17.45
CA ILE A 32 9.29 0.88 -16.12
C ILE A 32 8.09 1.83 -16.18
N GLU A 33 7.69 2.27 -17.37
CA GLU A 33 6.55 3.16 -17.56
C GLU A 33 5.23 2.41 -17.34
N PRO A 34 4.33 2.88 -16.44
CA PRO A 34 3.11 2.16 -16.09
C PRO A 34 2.22 1.84 -17.28
N ARG A 35 2.11 2.74 -18.25
CA ARG A 35 1.30 2.52 -19.45
C ARG A 35 1.83 1.35 -20.28
N ASP A 36 3.13 1.29 -20.48
CA ASP A 36 3.77 0.21 -21.24
C ASP A 36 3.64 -1.12 -20.51
N ILE A 37 3.83 -1.12 -19.18
CA ILE A 37 3.60 -2.29 -18.32
C ILE A 37 2.17 -2.77 -18.50
N PHE A 38 1.17 -1.88 -18.39
CA PHE A 38 -0.23 -2.24 -18.56
C PHE A 38 -0.49 -2.85 -19.93
N MET A 39 0.04 -2.26 -21.00
CA MET A 39 -0.12 -2.78 -22.38
C MET A 39 0.54 -4.15 -22.57
N ALA A 40 1.65 -4.40 -21.88
CA ALA A 40 2.43 -5.64 -21.99
C ALA A 40 1.93 -6.79 -21.10
N LEU A 41 0.94 -6.58 -20.22
CA LEU A 41 0.38 -7.63 -19.34
C LEU A 41 -0.21 -8.78 -20.19
N PRO A 42 0.32 -10.02 -20.08
CA PRO A 42 -0.03 -11.10 -21.03
C PRO A 42 -1.39 -11.75 -20.75
N GLU A 43 -1.85 -11.71 -19.51
CA GLU A 43 -3.04 -12.45 -19.03
C GLU A 43 -4.22 -11.55 -18.69
N LYS A 44 -4.18 -10.28 -19.11
CA LYS A 44 -5.29 -9.37 -18.82
C LYS A 44 -6.55 -9.79 -19.59
N SER A 45 -7.70 -9.68 -18.92
CA SER A 45 -8.98 -9.97 -19.55
C SER A 45 -9.31 -8.94 -20.64
N GLU A 46 -10.17 -9.32 -21.60
CA GLU A 46 -10.62 -8.46 -22.71
C GLU A 46 -11.17 -7.10 -22.23
N TYR A 47 -11.73 -7.06 -21.00
CA TYR A 47 -12.22 -5.82 -20.40
C TYR A 47 -11.11 -4.76 -20.21
N TYR A 48 -9.85 -5.16 -20.12
CA TYR A 48 -8.67 -4.30 -19.93
C TYR A 48 -7.80 -4.18 -21.16
N GLU A 49 -8.36 -4.38 -22.36
CA GLU A 49 -7.60 -4.30 -23.60
C GLU A 49 -6.83 -2.97 -23.74
N TYR A 50 -7.53 -1.88 -23.45
CA TYR A 50 -6.95 -0.52 -23.48
C TYR A 50 -7.17 0.21 -22.15
N PRO A 51 -6.21 1.06 -21.74
CA PRO A 51 -6.40 1.92 -20.57
C PRO A 51 -7.40 3.04 -20.89
N ARG A 52 -8.08 3.52 -19.89
CA ARG A 52 -8.91 4.72 -20.00
C ARG A 52 -8.02 5.96 -20.06
N ASP A 53 -8.47 7.03 -20.72
CA ASP A 53 -7.70 8.26 -20.88
C ASP A 53 -7.24 8.82 -19.51
N VAL A 54 -8.14 8.83 -18.53
CA VAL A 54 -7.83 9.30 -17.18
C VAL A 54 -6.73 8.46 -16.50
N GLN A 55 -6.68 7.16 -16.75
CA GLN A 55 -5.63 6.28 -16.20
C GLN A 55 -4.28 6.59 -16.86
N SER A 56 -4.28 6.74 -18.18
CA SER A 56 -3.07 7.09 -18.94
C SER A 56 -2.49 8.43 -18.50
N GLU A 57 -3.35 9.43 -18.28
CA GLU A 57 -2.93 10.74 -17.80
C GLU A 57 -2.33 10.69 -16.39
N VAL A 58 -2.98 9.96 -15.47
CA VAL A 58 -2.48 9.81 -14.09
C VAL A 58 -1.14 9.07 -14.07
N TRP A 59 -0.99 8.00 -14.86
CA TRP A 59 0.29 7.28 -14.95
C TRP A 59 1.40 8.18 -15.47
N LYS A 60 1.14 8.99 -16.49
CA LYS A 60 2.11 9.95 -17.03
C LYS A 60 2.56 10.94 -15.97
N GLN A 61 1.62 11.62 -15.31
CA GLN A 61 1.92 12.60 -14.26
C GLN A 61 2.66 11.97 -13.08
N TRP A 62 2.25 10.77 -12.66
CA TRP A 62 2.94 10.04 -11.60
C TRP A 62 4.37 9.68 -12.04
N PHE A 63 4.55 9.20 -13.25
CA PHE A 63 5.85 8.77 -13.76
C PHE A 63 6.84 9.93 -13.88
N GLU A 64 6.39 11.10 -14.28
CA GLU A 64 7.19 12.32 -14.31
C GLU A 64 7.65 12.76 -12.91
N SER A 65 6.89 12.44 -11.89
CA SER A 65 7.16 12.79 -10.48
C SER A 65 7.56 11.61 -9.59
N ARG A 66 7.90 10.45 -10.17
CA ARG A 66 8.13 9.18 -9.45
C ARG A 66 9.31 9.18 -8.47
N ASP A 67 10.20 10.16 -8.57
CA ASP A 67 11.32 10.33 -7.64
C ASP A 67 10.91 11.06 -6.35
N ASN A 68 9.69 11.60 -6.31
CA ASN A 68 9.12 12.14 -5.09
C ASN A 68 8.85 11.01 -4.09
N LYS A 69 9.31 11.18 -2.86
CA LYS A 69 9.10 10.20 -1.79
C LYS A 69 7.62 9.92 -1.52
N ASN A 70 6.78 10.96 -1.58
CA ASN A 70 5.35 10.87 -1.33
C ASN A 70 4.58 11.54 -2.45
N THR A 71 3.57 10.84 -2.97
CA THR A 71 2.69 11.35 -4.03
C THR A 71 1.23 11.10 -3.63
N ILE A 72 0.37 12.09 -3.78
CA ILE A 72 -1.07 11.96 -3.56
C ILE A 72 -1.76 11.97 -4.92
N ILE A 73 -2.52 10.91 -5.20
CA ILE A 73 -3.31 10.78 -6.43
C ILE A 73 -4.79 10.90 -6.08
N LYS A 74 -5.47 11.89 -6.66
CA LYS A 74 -6.90 12.07 -6.50
C LYS A 74 -7.62 11.70 -7.79
N MET A 75 -8.51 10.71 -7.71
CA MET A 75 -9.31 10.22 -8.83
C MET A 75 -10.77 10.06 -8.43
N ASN A 76 -11.68 10.22 -9.38
CA ASN A 76 -13.11 10.03 -9.16
C ASN A 76 -13.44 8.54 -8.91
N THR A 77 -14.55 8.28 -8.21
CA THR A 77 -15.06 6.92 -8.05
C THR A 77 -15.41 6.31 -9.41
N GLY A 78 -15.10 5.04 -9.60
CA GLY A 78 -15.33 4.33 -10.87
C GLY A 78 -14.30 4.60 -11.99
N SER A 79 -13.30 5.46 -11.78
CA SER A 79 -12.24 5.75 -12.76
C SER A 79 -11.18 4.64 -12.89
N GLY A 80 -11.26 3.60 -12.05
CA GLY A 80 -10.30 2.48 -12.07
C GLY A 80 -9.06 2.74 -11.23
N LYS A 81 -9.20 3.36 -10.04
CA LYS A 81 -8.10 3.61 -9.09
C LYS A 81 -7.27 2.37 -8.80
N THR A 82 -7.92 1.23 -8.58
CA THR A 82 -7.24 -0.04 -8.29
C THR A 82 -6.30 -0.46 -9.40
N VAL A 83 -6.73 -0.34 -10.66
CA VAL A 83 -5.91 -0.62 -11.84
C VAL A 83 -4.70 0.31 -11.88
N VAL A 84 -4.93 1.61 -11.66
CA VAL A 84 -3.85 2.61 -11.62
C VAL A 84 -2.85 2.27 -10.53
N GLY A 85 -3.32 1.97 -9.32
CA GLY A 85 -2.48 1.65 -8.19
C GLY A 85 -1.66 0.37 -8.38
N LEU A 86 -2.28 -0.71 -8.86
CA LEU A 86 -1.59 -1.97 -9.15
C LEU A 86 -0.50 -1.79 -10.20
N THR A 87 -0.78 -1.03 -11.26
CA THR A 87 0.18 -0.78 -12.34
C THR A 87 1.35 0.10 -11.87
N ILE A 88 1.09 1.09 -11.02
CA ILE A 88 2.14 1.91 -10.39
C ILE A 88 3.06 1.02 -9.53
N LEU A 89 2.50 0.13 -8.72
CA LEU A 89 3.32 -0.79 -7.91
C LEU A 89 4.11 -1.79 -8.78
N GLN A 90 3.57 -2.22 -9.92
CA GLN A 90 4.33 -3.01 -10.90
C GLN A 90 5.49 -2.20 -11.49
N SER A 91 5.30 -0.92 -11.77
CA SER A 91 6.35 -0.01 -12.21
C SER A 91 7.46 0.10 -11.14
N CYS A 92 7.08 0.27 -9.87
CA CYS A 92 8.02 0.29 -8.76
C CYS A 92 8.82 -1.02 -8.65
N LEU A 93 8.15 -2.18 -8.82
CA LEU A 93 8.83 -3.48 -8.83
C LEU A 93 9.81 -3.61 -10.00
N ALA A 94 9.42 -3.17 -11.19
CA ALA A 94 10.27 -3.17 -12.38
C ALA A 94 11.49 -2.26 -12.23
N GLU A 95 11.35 -1.14 -11.50
CA GLU A 95 12.42 -0.21 -11.17
C GLU A 95 13.32 -0.69 -10.01
N GLY A 96 12.99 -1.85 -9.40
CA GLY A 96 13.72 -2.40 -8.26
C GLY A 96 13.34 -1.83 -6.90
N LYS A 97 12.32 -0.97 -6.84
CA LYS A 97 11.78 -0.34 -5.61
C LYS A 97 10.80 -1.27 -4.85
N GLY A 98 11.08 -2.56 -4.81
CA GLY A 98 10.31 -3.55 -4.03
C GLY A 98 10.98 -3.91 -2.71
N PRO A 99 10.29 -4.64 -1.82
CA PRO A 99 8.93 -5.20 -1.94
C PRO A 99 7.83 -4.16 -2.04
N ALA A 100 6.74 -4.49 -2.75
CA ALA A 100 5.62 -3.60 -2.99
C ALA A 100 4.38 -4.01 -2.18
N VAL A 101 3.74 -3.03 -1.53
CA VAL A 101 2.58 -3.27 -0.66
C VAL A 101 1.40 -2.42 -1.08
N TYR A 102 0.24 -3.04 -1.26
CA TYR A 102 -1.05 -2.38 -1.49
C TYR A 102 -1.88 -2.43 -0.20
N VAL A 103 -2.15 -1.29 0.39
CA VAL A 103 -2.84 -1.16 1.67
C VAL A 103 -4.25 -0.68 1.46
N VAL A 104 -5.22 -1.35 2.08
CA VAL A 104 -6.65 -0.98 2.06
C VAL A 104 -7.17 -0.75 3.49
N PRO A 105 -8.27 0.00 3.66
CA PRO A 105 -8.85 0.25 4.99
C PRO A 105 -9.31 -1.02 5.70
N ASP A 106 -9.96 -1.93 4.97
CA ASP A 106 -10.60 -3.11 5.54
C ASP A 106 -10.34 -4.42 4.78
N THR A 107 -10.70 -5.54 5.39
CA THR A 107 -10.45 -6.89 4.83
C THR A 107 -11.33 -7.21 3.62
N TYR A 108 -12.51 -6.58 3.48
CA TYR A 108 -13.38 -6.82 2.33
C TYR A 108 -12.73 -6.31 1.05
N LEU A 109 -12.10 -5.15 1.11
CA LEU A 109 -11.40 -4.54 -0.03
C LEU A 109 -10.19 -5.34 -0.49
N ILE A 110 -9.54 -6.11 0.39
CA ILE A 110 -8.44 -7.02 0.01
C ILE A 110 -8.91 -7.96 -1.11
N LYS A 111 -10.05 -8.62 -0.91
CA LYS A 111 -10.59 -9.56 -1.90
C LYS A 111 -10.92 -8.88 -3.23
N GLN A 112 -11.44 -7.67 -3.15
CA GLN A 112 -11.76 -6.88 -4.34
C GLN A 112 -10.50 -6.51 -5.13
N VAL A 113 -9.46 -6.03 -4.47
CA VAL A 113 -8.17 -5.71 -5.09
C VAL A 113 -7.52 -6.95 -5.69
N CYS A 114 -7.50 -8.08 -4.99
CA CYS A 114 -6.94 -9.34 -5.50
C CYS A 114 -7.70 -9.86 -6.72
N ASN A 115 -9.03 -9.75 -6.73
CA ASN A 115 -9.85 -10.14 -7.89
C ASN A 115 -9.58 -9.23 -9.10
N GLU A 116 -9.41 -7.94 -8.88
CA GLU A 116 -9.08 -6.98 -9.92
C GLU A 116 -7.67 -7.24 -10.46
N ALA A 117 -6.71 -7.49 -9.58
CA ALA A 117 -5.34 -7.87 -9.96
C ALA A 117 -5.30 -9.14 -10.81
N LYS A 118 -6.09 -10.16 -10.44
CA LYS A 118 -6.22 -11.40 -11.21
C LYS A 118 -6.75 -11.16 -12.61
N LYS A 119 -7.79 -10.34 -12.77
CA LYS A 119 -8.33 -9.97 -14.10
C LYS A 119 -7.30 -9.19 -14.94
N LEU A 120 -6.44 -8.44 -14.28
CA LEU A 120 -5.39 -7.66 -14.91
C LEU A 120 -4.14 -8.50 -15.25
N GLY A 121 -4.03 -9.71 -14.70
CA GLY A 121 -2.83 -10.53 -14.83
C GLY A 121 -1.67 -10.09 -13.94
N VAL A 122 -1.97 -9.31 -12.87
CA VAL A 122 -0.99 -8.83 -11.89
C VAL A 122 -0.92 -9.82 -10.72
N LYS A 123 0.30 -10.27 -10.39
CA LYS A 123 0.52 -11.20 -9.30
C LYS A 123 0.42 -10.52 -7.95
N THR A 124 -0.48 -11.04 -7.11
CA THR A 124 -0.69 -10.53 -5.74
C THR A 124 -0.72 -11.67 -4.73
N THR A 125 -0.36 -11.38 -3.50
CA THR A 125 -0.47 -12.29 -2.35
C THR A 125 -1.05 -11.57 -1.13
N GLN A 126 -1.55 -12.32 -0.16
CA GLN A 126 -1.99 -11.84 1.15
C GLN A 126 -1.08 -12.34 2.28
N ASP A 127 -0.10 -13.17 1.92
CA ASP A 127 0.85 -13.77 2.82
C ASP A 127 2.19 -13.02 2.75
N GLU A 128 2.64 -12.49 3.88
CA GLU A 128 3.91 -11.79 3.99
C GLU A 128 5.13 -12.71 3.88
N ASP A 129 4.96 -14.01 4.09
CA ASP A 129 6.01 -15.01 3.95
C ASP A 129 6.04 -15.64 2.54
N ASP A 130 5.15 -15.19 1.64
CA ASP A 130 5.10 -15.68 0.26
C ASP A 130 6.42 -15.43 -0.48
N TYR A 131 6.93 -16.49 -1.11
CA TYR A 131 8.22 -16.46 -1.81
C TYR A 131 8.27 -15.37 -2.91
N ASP A 132 7.20 -15.20 -3.68
CA ASP A 132 7.19 -14.22 -4.77
C ASP A 132 7.14 -12.78 -4.24
N PHE A 133 6.52 -12.55 -3.07
CA PHE A 133 6.59 -11.25 -2.40
C PHE A 133 8.01 -10.95 -1.93
N ILE A 134 8.65 -11.90 -1.24
CA ILE A 134 10.03 -11.76 -0.75
C ILE A 134 11.00 -11.52 -1.93
N MET A 135 10.79 -12.23 -3.04
CA MET A 135 11.58 -12.08 -4.27
C MET A 135 11.17 -10.86 -5.12
N LYS A 136 10.30 -9.99 -4.62
CA LYS A 136 9.84 -8.75 -5.28
C LYS A 136 9.16 -8.99 -6.63
N ARG A 137 8.41 -10.10 -6.74
CA ARG A 137 7.68 -10.52 -7.96
C ARG A 137 6.17 -10.40 -7.83
N ALA A 138 5.68 -10.26 -6.60
CA ALA A 138 4.26 -10.10 -6.29
C ALA A 138 4.03 -8.87 -5.42
N ILE A 139 2.84 -8.30 -5.51
CA ILE A 139 2.37 -7.22 -4.65
C ILE A 139 1.67 -7.83 -3.44
N LEU A 140 2.07 -7.48 -2.23
CA LEU A 140 1.37 -7.86 -1.02
C LEU A 140 0.15 -6.96 -0.82
N VAL A 141 -1.04 -7.54 -0.68
CA VAL A 141 -2.29 -6.80 -0.42
C VAL A 141 -2.74 -7.04 1.01
N ILE A 142 -2.74 -6.00 1.82
CA ILE A 142 -3.09 -6.05 3.25
C ILE A 142 -4.03 -4.93 3.65
N ASN A 143 -4.70 -5.09 4.80
CA ASN A 143 -5.41 -3.97 5.40
C ASN A 143 -4.48 -3.13 6.29
N ILE A 144 -4.93 -1.92 6.61
CA ILE A 144 -4.16 -0.98 7.42
C ILE A 144 -3.84 -1.52 8.82
N HIS A 145 -4.74 -2.31 9.42
CA HIS A 145 -4.49 -2.92 10.73
C HIS A 145 -3.28 -3.85 10.71
N LYS A 146 -3.10 -4.64 9.62
CA LYS A 146 -1.95 -5.53 9.48
C LYS A 146 -0.64 -4.76 9.36
N LEU A 147 -0.67 -3.58 8.73
CA LEU A 147 0.49 -2.71 8.59
C LEU A 147 0.92 -2.12 9.93
N ILE A 148 -0.02 -1.58 10.73
CA ILE A 148 0.28 -0.82 11.96
C ILE A 148 0.28 -1.67 13.23
N ASN A 149 -0.08 -2.95 13.17
CA ASN A 149 -0.09 -3.84 14.31
C ASN A 149 1.34 -4.00 14.87
N GLY A 150 1.50 -3.95 16.20
CA GLY A 150 2.78 -4.18 16.86
C GLY A 150 3.42 -5.56 16.62
N LYS A 151 2.66 -6.51 16.04
CA LYS A 151 3.15 -7.82 15.57
C LYS A 151 3.40 -7.85 14.06
N SER A 152 3.27 -6.73 13.38
CA SER A 152 3.51 -6.62 11.94
C SER A 152 4.94 -7.04 11.59
N VAL A 153 5.11 -7.72 10.45
CA VAL A 153 6.43 -8.04 9.89
C VAL A 153 7.22 -6.79 9.48
N PHE A 154 6.52 -5.67 9.30
CA PHE A 154 7.09 -4.35 8.99
C PHE A 154 7.47 -3.55 10.24
N GLY A 155 7.16 -4.07 11.45
CA GLY A 155 7.37 -3.38 12.72
C GLY A 155 8.80 -3.48 13.23
N MET A 156 9.21 -2.53 14.09
CA MET A 156 10.58 -2.42 14.64
C MET A 156 10.96 -3.53 15.65
N ARG A 157 10.09 -4.47 15.98
CA ARG A 157 10.30 -5.44 17.08
C ARG A 157 10.69 -6.85 16.63
N ARG A 158 10.79 -7.12 15.34
CA ARG A 158 11.22 -8.42 14.82
C ARG A 158 12.67 -8.38 14.34
N SER A 159 13.40 -9.46 14.56
CA SER A 159 14.79 -9.63 14.07
C SER A 159 14.87 -9.69 12.54
N ASN A 160 13.77 -10.07 11.86
CA ASN A 160 13.66 -10.16 10.41
C ASN A 160 12.55 -9.23 9.91
N ASN A 161 12.79 -7.94 9.97
CA ASN A 161 11.85 -6.96 9.42
C ASN A 161 11.92 -6.94 7.89
N VAL A 162 10.77 -6.91 7.25
CA VAL A 162 10.67 -6.67 5.82
C VAL A 162 10.66 -5.16 5.59
N GLU A 163 11.67 -4.64 4.91
CA GLU A 163 11.67 -3.24 4.47
C GLU A 163 10.75 -3.08 3.27
N ILE A 164 9.80 -2.15 3.38
CA ILE A 164 8.89 -1.82 2.28
C ILE A 164 9.64 -0.90 1.31
N GLY A 165 9.80 -1.34 0.07
CA GLY A 165 10.40 -0.53 -1.00
C GLY A 165 9.40 0.47 -1.60
N SER A 166 8.15 0.05 -1.77
CA SER A 166 7.06 0.91 -2.23
C SER A 166 5.73 0.54 -1.57
N ALA A 167 4.94 1.54 -1.21
CA ALA A 167 3.62 1.35 -0.61
C ALA A 167 2.58 2.24 -1.30
N LEU A 168 1.41 1.67 -1.56
CA LEU A 168 0.23 2.40 -2.00
C LEU A 168 -0.85 2.25 -0.95
N ILE A 169 -1.43 3.36 -0.52
CA ILE A 169 -2.54 3.38 0.44
C ILE A 169 -3.80 3.79 -0.31
N ASP A 170 -4.72 2.86 -0.49
CA ASP A 170 -6.02 3.13 -1.10
C ASP A 170 -6.97 3.68 -0.05
N ASP A 171 -7.80 4.64 -0.44
CA ASP A 171 -8.67 5.40 0.45
C ASP A 171 -7.93 5.90 1.71
N ALA A 172 -6.96 6.78 1.47
CA ALA A 172 -6.09 7.30 2.54
C ALA A 172 -6.87 7.93 3.71
N HIS A 173 -8.06 8.53 3.47
CA HIS A 173 -8.86 9.09 4.53
C HIS A 173 -9.38 8.02 5.49
N ALA A 174 -9.96 6.94 4.96
CA ALA A 174 -10.44 5.82 5.78
C ALA A 174 -9.29 5.12 6.51
N CYS A 175 -8.12 4.98 5.86
CA CYS A 175 -6.94 4.43 6.51
C CYS A 175 -6.46 5.32 7.67
N ILE A 176 -6.39 6.65 7.51
CA ILE A 176 -5.97 7.59 8.55
C ILE A 176 -6.95 7.57 9.72
N GLU A 177 -8.25 7.56 9.46
CA GLU A 177 -9.28 7.45 10.49
C GLU A 177 -9.14 6.15 11.28
N THR A 178 -8.92 5.03 10.60
CA THR A 178 -8.66 3.72 11.21
C THR A 178 -7.41 3.75 12.08
N ILE A 179 -6.31 4.34 11.60
CA ILE A 179 -5.07 4.52 12.37
C ILE A 179 -5.37 5.33 13.64
N GLY A 180 -6.02 6.48 13.49
CA GLY A 180 -6.37 7.34 14.63
C GLY A 180 -7.16 6.58 15.69
N SER A 181 -8.15 5.79 15.31
CA SER A 181 -8.97 5.00 16.23
C SER A 181 -8.19 3.91 16.97
N GLN A 182 -7.15 3.34 16.36
CA GLN A 182 -6.31 2.29 16.98
C GLN A 182 -5.39 2.84 18.07
N PHE A 183 -5.01 4.11 17.99
CA PHE A 183 -4.16 4.78 18.97
C PHE A 183 -4.95 5.66 19.95
N MET A 184 -6.28 5.56 19.92
CA MET A 184 -7.16 6.31 20.82
C MET A 184 -7.48 5.49 22.07
N VAL A 185 -7.24 6.07 23.24
CA VAL A 185 -7.72 5.56 24.53
C VAL A 185 -8.92 6.39 24.94
N LYS A 186 -10.06 5.74 25.21
CA LYS A 186 -11.26 6.39 25.77
C LYS A 186 -11.31 6.13 27.26
N ILE A 187 -11.22 7.18 28.04
CA ILE A 187 -11.32 7.15 29.51
C ILE A 187 -12.68 7.76 29.87
N PRO A 188 -13.62 6.97 30.43
CA PRO A 188 -14.90 7.51 30.88
C PRO A 188 -14.72 8.49 32.05
N SER A 189 -15.58 9.50 32.14
CA SER A 189 -15.57 10.46 33.28
C SER A 189 -15.82 9.83 34.64
N THR A 190 -16.28 8.58 34.67
CA THR A 190 -16.47 7.79 35.90
C THR A 190 -15.19 7.08 36.38
N ASN A 191 -14.10 7.17 35.62
CA ASN A 191 -12.82 6.56 35.93
C ASN A 191 -11.92 7.56 36.65
N ASP A 192 -11.24 7.13 37.71
CA ASP A 192 -10.36 8.00 38.51
C ASP A 192 -9.26 8.66 37.68
N ALA A 193 -8.72 7.93 36.68
CA ALA A 193 -7.73 8.47 35.77
C ALA A 193 -8.25 9.67 34.93
N TYR A 194 -9.57 9.81 34.74
CA TYR A 194 -10.14 10.97 34.06
C TYR A 194 -9.91 12.24 34.91
N ASN A 195 -10.18 12.15 36.24
CA ASN A 195 -9.99 13.25 37.14
C ASN A 195 -8.50 13.62 37.27
N GLU A 196 -7.63 12.63 37.34
CA GLU A 196 -6.17 12.87 37.38
C GLU A 196 -5.68 13.60 36.11
N ILE A 197 -6.19 13.23 34.95
CA ILE A 197 -5.87 13.90 33.67
C ILE A 197 -6.46 15.32 33.62
N GLU A 198 -7.69 15.51 34.12
CA GLU A 198 -8.32 16.82 34.21
C GLU A 198 -7.49 17.76 35.12
N GLU A 199 -7.07 17.30 36.30
CA GLU A 199 -6.22 18.05 37.21
C GLU A 199 -4.85 18.40 36.61
N LEU A 200 -4.23 17.42 35.90
CA LEU A 200 -2.93 17.63 35.27
C LEU A 200 -2.97 18.75 34.20
N PHE A 201 -4.04 18.84 33.46
CA PHE A 201 -4.19 19.84 32.38
C PHE A 201 -5.05 21.05 32.75
N ASP A 202 -5.51 21.20 33.98
CA ASP A 202 -6.44 22.25 34.40
C ASP A 202 -5.96 23.64 33.99
N SER A 203 -4.73 24.00 34.34
CA SER A 203 -4.14 25.31 34.02
C SER A 203 -3.99 25.54 32.51
N THR A 204 -3.58 24.51 31.79
CA THR A 204 -3.38 24.55 30.33
C THR A 204 -4.71 24.72 29.60
N LEU A 205 -5.72 23.92 29.95
CA LEU A 205 -7.04 23.97 29.36
C LEU A 205 -7.71 25.34 29.58
N LYS A 206 -7.60 25.89 30.80
CA LYS A 206 -8.12 27.20 31.17
C LYS A 206 -7.45 28.32 30.39
N THR A 207 -6.12 28.26 30.25
CA THR A 207 -5.35 29.25 29.49
C THR A 207 -5.63 29.18 28.01
N TYR A 208 -5.81 27.96 27.47
CA TYR A 208 -6.02 27.73 26.04
C TYR A 208 -7.42 28.21 25.58
N SER A 209 -8.48 27.94 26.35
CA SER A 209 -9.82 28.43 26.10
C SER A 209 -10.67 28.42 27.38
N GLU A 210 -10.77 29.55 28.03
CA GLU A 210 -11.60 29.74 29.24
C GLU A 210 -13.06 29.32 29.03
N GLN A 211 -13.63 29.70 27.85
CA GLN A 211 -15.02 29.34 27.53
C GLN A 211 -15.20 27.82 27.47
N LYS A 212 -14.36 27.11 26.71
CA LYS A 212 -14.43 25.65 26.58
C LYS A 212 -14.17 24.95 27.92
N TYR A 213 -13.25 25.48 28.70
CA TYR A 213 -12.98 24.99 30.03
C TYR A 213 -14.22 25.05 30.93
N GLN A 214 -14.95 26.16 30.92
CA GLN A 214 -16.18 26.31 31.70
C GLN A 214 -17.26 25.32 31.23
N GLU A 215 -17.44 25.16 29.92
CA GLU A 215 -18.41 24.22 29.35
C GLU A 215 -18.10 22.77 29.74
N ILE A 216 -16.85 22.32 29.59
CA ILE A 216 -16.44 20.93 29.79
C ILE A 216 -16.26 20.58 31.25
N VAL A 217 -15.44 21.36 31.97
CA VAL A 217 -15.00 21.04 33.36
C VAL A 217 -16.03 21.46 34.40
N LYS A 218 -16.69 22.61 34.22
CA LYS A 218 -17.61 23.14 35.23
C LYS A 218 -19.08 22.80 34.97
N GLN A 219 -19.48 22.80 33.70
CA GLN A 219 -20.87 22.52 33.33
C GLN A 219 -21.09 21.05 32.89
N HIS A 220 -20.01 20.29 32.68
CA HIS A 220 -20.03 18.90 32.20
C HIS A 220 -20.88 18.74 30.93
N ASP A 221 -20.79 19.69 29.98
CA ASP A 221 -21.53 19.65 28.74
C ASP A 221 -20.98 18.48 27.83
N PRO A 222 -21.79 17.46 27.57
CA PRO A 222 -21.35 16.28 26.81
C PRO A 222 -21.12 16.57 25.33
N TYR A 223 -21.55 17.71 24.83
CA TYR A 223 -21.38 18.13 23.42
C TYR A 223 -20.20 19.06 23.21
N SER A 224 -19.65 19.61 24.30
CA SER A 224 -18.47 20.46 24.20
C SER A 224 -17.21 19.64 24.21
N THR A 225 -16.30 19.93 23.26
CA THR A 225 -15.02 19.22 23.14
C THR A 225 -13.87 20.18 23.02
N MET A 226 -12.72 19.82 23.59
CA MET A 226 -11.48 20.56 23.46
C MET A 226 -10.30 19.60 23.27
N LEU A 227 -9.36 19.98 22.42
CA LEU A 227 -8.11 19.25 22.24
C LEU A 227 -7.09 19.76 23.24
N ILE A 228 -6.44 18.86 23.96
CA ILE A 228 -5.26 19.18 24.75
C ILE A 228 -4.11 19.40 23.76
N PRO A 229 -3.46 20.57 23.76
CA PRO A 229 -2.35 20.86 22.86
C PRO A 229 -1.22 19.84 23.04
N PHE A 230 -0.63 19.38 21.92
CA PHE A 230 0.38 18.32 21.97
C PHE A 230 1.63 18.70 22.79
N TRP A 231 1.98 19.97 22.86
CA TRP A 231 3.10 20.46 23.67
C TRP A 231 2.87 20.34 25.17
N SER A 232 1.61 20.29 25.61
CA SER A 232 1.26 20.11 27.02
C SER A 232 1.50 18.67 27.52
N TRP A 233 1.72 17.72 26.62
CA TRP A 233 2.06 16.35 26.97
C TRP A 233 3.57 16.13 27.17
N GLN A 234 4.38 17.18 27.01
CA GLN A 234 5.84 17.11 27.09
C GLN A 234 6.40 17.64 28.42
N GLU A 235 5.56 18.24 29.24
CA GLU A 235 5.88 18.71 30.61
C GLU A 235 5.63 17.62 31.62
#